data_d700a5e330ef629c7ed25c5895bec432
#
_entry.id   d700a5e330ef629c7ed25c5895bec432
#
_cell.length_a   1.000
_cell.length_b   1.000
_cell.length_c   1.000
_cell.angle_alpha   90.00
_cell.angle_beta   90.00
_cell.angle_gamma   90.00
#
_symmetry.space_group_name_H-M   'P 1'
#
loop_
_entity.id
_entity.type
_entity.pdbx_description
1 polymer ?
#
loop_
_entity_poly.entity_id
_entity_poly.type
_entity_poly.pdbx_seq_one_letter_code
_entity_poly.pdbx_strand_id
1 'polypeptide(L)'
;RRQRQMCIRDRLKTFFFCIAIWKKEVFLYMNQYFVMLKENARSLKNVRVIVGVALFFALNVILNLFGSIQITNQLKLGFASIATAASCLLYGPVPNLVLAPLLDLVNYMVKPVGAYYPIFMISTMASACIFSAYFYNCKKITWIRVILCRITYDVVVSLFLNTLFTSMLWGTPFLVIASPKLIKNLISLPFQVVILYLVMKTCIQLKPKVNR
;
A
#
# COMPACT_ATOMS: atom_id res chain seq x y z
N ARG A 1 18.59 36.32 -24.69
CA ARG A 1 17.32 35.57 -24.93
C ARG A 1 17.56 34.11 -25.35
N ARG A 2 18.52 33.80 -26.23
CA ARG A 2 18.84 32.41 -26.67
C ARG A 2 19.30 31.48 -25.54
N GLN A 3 20.11 31.95 -24.59
CA GLN A 3 20.59 31.08 -23.48
C GLN A 3 19.47 30.67 -22.50
N ARG A 4 18.48 31.52 -22.24
CA ARG A 4 17.34 31.13 -21.38
C ARG A 4 16.43 30.07 -22.03
N GLN A 5 16.25 30.12 -23.34
CA GLN A 5 15.46 29.12 -24.07
C GLN A 5 16.18 27.76 -24.11
N MET A 6 17.52 27.73 -24.15
CA MET A 6 18.31 26.50 -24.10
C MET A 6 18.17 25.79 -22.76
N CYS A 7 18.23 26.52 -21.66
CA CYS A 7 18.12 26.00 -20.29
C CYS A 7 16.73 25.41 -19.99
N ILE A 8 15.66 26.02 -20.52
CA ILE A 8 14.29 25.52 -20.37
C ILE A 8 14.07 24.23 -21.18
N ARG A 9 14.61 24.17 -22.39
CA ARG A 9 14.54 23.01 -23.28
C ARG A 9 15.28 21.79 -22.72
N ASP A 10 16.42 22.01 -22.04
CA ASP A 10 17.19 20.93 -21.42
C ASP A 10 16.52 20.43 -20.14
N ARG A 11 15.90 21.29 -19.34
CA ARG A 11 15.08 20.87 -18.19
C ARG A 11 13.84 20.09 -18.61
N LEU A 12 13.17 20.49 -19.69
CA LEU A 12 12.06 19.74 -20.24
C LEU A 12 12.47 18.37 -20.76
N LYS A 13 13.62 18.27 -21.46
CA LYS A 13 14.15 16.97 -21.93
C LYS A 13 14.48 16.06 -20.74
N THR A 14 15.11 16.57 -19.68
CA THR A 14 15.42 15.80 -18.48
C THR A 14 14.14 15.35 -17.77
N PHE A 15 13.11 16.18 -17.71
CA PHE A 15 11.81 15.85 -17.15
C PHE A 15 11.09 14.79 -17.98
N PHE A 16 11.05 14.93 -19.31
CA PHE A 16 10.49 13.91 -20.22
C PHE A 16 11.29 12.59 -20.17
N PHE A 17 12.61 12.65 -20.02
CA PHE A 17 13.45 11.47 -19.88
C PHE A 17 13.20 10.75 -18.55
N CYS A 18 13.04 11.48 -17.43
CA CYS A 18 12.63 10.91 -16.16
C CYS A 18 11.22 10.27 -16.24
N ILE A 19 10.26 10.91 -16.88
CA ILE A 19 8.91 10.35 -17.08
C ILE A 19 8.96 9.10 -17.97
N ALA A 20 9.78 9.10 -19.02
CA ALA A 20 9.93 7.96 -19.93
C ALA A 20 10.60 6.76 -19.23
N ILE A 21 11.61 7.00 -18.40
CA ILE A 21 12.25 5.97 -17.55
C ILE A 21 11.22 5.46 -16.53
N TRP A 22 10.51 6.35 -15.86
CA TRP A 22 9.48 5.98 -14.88
C TRP A 22 8.35 5.14 -15.53
N LYS A 23 7.91 5.53 -16.73
CA LYS A 23 6.90 4.78 -17.49
C LYS A 23 7.42 3.40 -17.95
N LYS A 24 8.69 3.30 -18.35
CA LYS A 24 9.32 2.04 -18.74
C LYS A 24 9.52 1.11 -17.55
N GLU A 25 9.96 1.63 -16.42
CA GLU A 25 10.06 0.90 -15.14
C GLU A 25 8.70 0.40 -14.70
N VAL A 26 7.69 1.25 -14.66
CA VAL A 26 6.31 0.87 -14.28
C VAL A 26 5.74 -0.20 -15.22
N PHE A 27 5.98 -0.09 -16.52
CA PHE A 27 5.50 -1.09 -17.49
C PHE A 27 6.21 -2.45 -17.34
N LEU A 28 7.53 -2.46 -17.10
CA LEU A 28 8.29 -3.66 -16.79
C LEU A 28 7.83 -4.29 -15.47
N TYR A 29 7.57 -3.47 -14.45
CA TYR A 29 7.01 -3.94 -13.17
C TYR A 29 5.62 -4.53 -13.35
N MET A 30 4.76 -3.92 -14.17
CA MET A 30 3.42 -4.46 -14.46
C MET A 30 3.48 -5.82 -15.17
N ASN A 31 4.34 -5.97 -16.16
CA ASN A 31 4.45 -7.25 -16.89
C ASN A 31 5.02 -8.36 -15.99
N GLN A 32 6.06 -8.07 -15.21
CA GLN A 32 6.55 -8.99 -14.18
C GLN A 32 5.48 -9.31 -13.13
N TYR A 33 4.65 -8.33 -12.77
CA TYR A 33 3.56 -8.50 -11.81
C TYR A 33 2.48 -9.47 -12.31
N PHE A 34 2.11 -9.40 -13.59
CA PHE A 34 1.17 -10.36 -14.20
C PHE A 34 1.70 -11.78 -14.25
N VAL A 35 2.98 -11.96 -14.55
CA VAL A 35 3.63 -13.29 -14.52
C VAL A 35 3.64 -13.84 -13.10
N MET A 36 4.01 -13.01 -12.12
CA MET A 36 3.98 -13.36 -10.69
C MET A 36 2.58 -13.71 -10.18
N LEU A 37 1.53 -13.04 -10.65
CA LEU A 37 0.15 -13.38 -10.30
C LEU A 37 -0.21 -14.79 -10.76
N LYS A 38 0.18 -15.18 -11.97
CA LYS A 38 -0.07 -16.53 -12.51
C LYS A 38 0.66 -17.63 -11.72
N GLU A 39 1.93 -17.41 -11.39
CA GLU A 39 2.72 -18.36 -10.61
C GLU A 39 2.21 -18.48 -9.17
N ASN A 40 1.81 -17.36 -8.58
CA ASN A 40 1.36 -17.31 -7.19
C ASN A 40 -0.11 -17.78 -7.00
N ALA A 41 -0.89 -17.90 -8.07
CA ALA A 41 -2.22 -18.49 -7.99
C ALA A 41 -2.19 -19.96 -7.54
N ARG A 42 -1.10 -20.69 -7.83
CA ARG A 42 -0.89 -22.04 -7.34
C ARG A 42 -0.63 -22.11 -5.82
N SER A 43 -0.14 -21.04 -5.22
CA SER A 43 0.13 -20.98 -3.77
C SER A 43 -1.15 -21.02 -2.92
N LEU A 44 -2.31 -20.64 -3.49
CA LEU A 44 -3.62 -20.76 -2.82
C LEU A 44 -4.01 -22.21 -2.50
N LYS A 45 -3.43 -23.20 -3.18
CA LYS A 45 -3.67 -24.63 -2.86
C LYS A 45 -2.90 -25.10 -1.62
N ASN A 46 -1.96 -24.31 -1.15
CA ASN A 46 -1.09 -24.68 -0.05
C ASN A 46 -1.70 -24.20 1.27
N VAL A 47 -2.18 -25.15 2.10
CA VAL A 47 -2.81 -24.85 3.40
C VAL A 47 -1.92 -23.98 4.30
N ARG A 48 -0.60 -24.19 4.27
CA ARG A 48 0.37 -23.38 5.05
C ARG A 48 0.31 -21.90 4.67
N VAL A 49 0.15 -21.61 3.38
CA VAL A 49 0.04 -20.22 2.89
C VAL A 49 -1.26 -19.58 3.37
N ILE A 50 -2.38 -20.32 3.26
CA ILE A 50 -3.69 -19.81 3.69
C ILE A 50 -3.69 -19.51 5.18
N VAL A 51 -3.20 -20.44 6.01
CA VAL A 51 -3.11 -20.26 7.47
C VAL A 51 -2.20 -19.08 7.82
N GLY A 52 -1.06 -18.95 7.15
CA GLY A 52 -0.14 -17.84 7.37
C GLY A 52 -0.75 -16.49 7.02
N VAL A 53 -1.43 -16.39 5.87
CA VAL A 53 -2.11 -15.14 5.47
C VAL A 53 -3.26 -14.83 6.43
N ALA A 54 -4.02 -15.83 6.89
CA ALA A 54 -5.08 -15.66 7.89
C ALA A 54 -4.53 -15.13 9.22
N LEU A 55 -3.34 -15.55 9.63
CA LEU A 55 -2.69 -15.03 10.83
C LEU A 55 -2.30 -13.56 10.69
N PHE A 56 -1.75 -13.16 9.54
CA PHE A 56 -1.49 -11.74 9.25
C PHE A 56 -2.76 -10.93 9.09
N PHE A 57 -3.84 -11.53 8.60
CA PHE A 57 -5.16 -10.93 8.58
C PHE A 57 -5.66 -10.63 10.00
N ALA A 58 -5.59 -11.60 10.91
CA ALA A 58 -5.93 -11.40 12.31
C ALA A 58 -5.06 -10.32 12.97
N LEU A 59 -3.76 -10.32 12.70
CA LEU A 59 -2.83 -9.28 13.17
C LEU A 59 -3.22 -7.89 12.64
N ASN A 60 -3.64 -7.79 11.38
CA ASN A 60 -4.12 -6.53 10.80
C ASN A 60 -5.37 -6.01 11.54
N VAL A 61 -6.33 -6.88 11.84
CA VAL A 61 -7.55 -6.53 12.57
C VAL A 61 -7.20 -6.05 13.98
N ILE A 62 -6.31 -6.75 14.69
CA ILE A 62 -5.82 -6.36 16.02
C ILE A 62 -5.13 -5.00 15.97
N LEU A 63 -4.24 -4.77 14.99
CA LEU A 63 -3.57 -3.49 14.81
C LEU A 63 -4.55 -2.37 14.42
N ASN A 64 -5.63 -2.68 13.73
CA ASN A 64 -6.66 -1.71 13.43
C ASN A 64 -7.48 -1.36 14.68
N LEU A 65 -7.75 -2.33 15.54
CA LEU A 65 -8.51 -2.14 16.77
C LEU A 65 -7.72 -1.33 17.82
N PHE A 66 -6.51 -1.77 18.12
CA PHE A 66 -5.68 -1.20 19.19
C PHE A 66 -4.68 -0.15 18.71
N GLY A 67 -4.16 -0.29 17.50
CA GLY A 67 -3.13 0.59 16.93
C GLY A 67 -3.69 1.74 16.08
N SER A 68 -5.00 1.93 16.01
CA SER A 68 -5.58 3.03 15.26
C SER A 68 -6.07 4.15 16.17
N ILE A 69 -5.46 5.33 16.05
CA ILE A 69 -5.91 6.55 16.72
C ILE A 69 -6.85 7.28 15.76
N GLN A 70 -8.10 7.44 16.16
CA GLN A 70 -9.07 8.25 15.42
C GLN A 70 -8.99 9.68 15.92
N ILE A 71 -8.53 10.59 15.06
CA ILE A 71 -8.48 12.01 15.37
C ILE A 71 -9.83 12.65 15.03
N THR A 72 -10.45 12.20 13.95
CA THR A 72 -11.77 12.63 13.48
C THR A 72 -12.42 11.46 12.74
N ASN A 73 -13.77 11.46 12.55
CA ASN A 73 -14.48 10.42 11.79
C ASN A 73 -13.89 10.17 10.38
N GLN A 74 -13.22 11.18 9.82
CA GLN A 74 -12.59 11.12 8.50
C GLN A 74 -11.08 10.89 8.56
N LEU A 75 -10.45 11.00 9.73
CA LEU A 75 -9.00 10.99 9.91
C LEU A 75 -8.58 9.91 10.91
N LYS A 76 -8.02 8.81 10.38
CA LYS A 76 -7.45 7.71 11.18
C LYS A 76 -5.95 7.62 10.99
N LEU A 77 -5.20 7.51 12.09
CA LEU A 77 -3.82 7.06 12.10
C LEU A 77 -3.84 5.57 12.42
N GLY A 78 -3.31 4.73 11.54
CA GLY A 78 -3.31 3.29 11.75
C GLY A 78 -2.03 2.61 11.25
N PHE A 79 -1.62 1.58 11.95
CA PHE A 79 -0.45 0.75 11.63
C PHE A 79 -0.84 -0.58 10.94
N ALA A 80 -2.11 -0.80 10.71
CA ALA A 80 -2.63 -2.02 10.10
C ALA A 80 -2.03 -2.32 8.70
N SER A 81 -1.70 -1.27 7.93
CA SER A 81 -1.03 -1.39 6.62
C SER A 81 0.32 -2.12 6.69
N ILE A 82 0.98 -2.11 7.86
CA ILE A 82 2.27 -2.79 8.06
C ILE A 82 2.08 -4.31 8.04
N ALA A 83 1.01 -4.82 8.67
CA ALA A 83 0.68 -6.25 8.64
C ALA A 83 0.35 -6.72 7.22
N THR A 84 -0.41 -5.93 6.44
CA THR A 84 -0.68 -6.23 5.03
C THR A 84 0.60 -6.26 4.21
N ALA A 85 1.50 -5.29 4.41
CA ALA A 85 2.77 -5.24 3.70
C ALA A 85 3.67 -6.46 4.04
N ALA A 86 3.72 -6.88 5.31
CA ALA A 86 4.47 -8.06 5.75
C ALA A 86 3.89 -9.35 5.14
N SER A 87 2.56 -9.48 5.12
CA SER A 87 1.87 -10.60 4.46
C SER A 87 2.17 -10.65 2.95
N CYS A 88 2.16 -9.51 2.25
CA CYS A 88 2.50 -9.42 0.83
C CYS A 88 3.96 -9.82 0.55
N LEU A 89 4.89 -9.50 1.45
CA LEU A 89 6.30 -9.91 1.33
C LEU A 89 6.47 -11.43 1.42
N LEU A 90 5.77 -12.07 2.38
CA LEU A 90 5.95 -13.49 2.69
C LEU A 90 5.18 -14.41 1.74
N TYR A 91 3.92 -14.11 1.50
CA TYR A 91 2.98 -14.99 0.80
C TYR A 91 2.63 -14.52 -0.62
N GLY A 92 2.99 -13.29 -0.97
CA GLY A 92 2.80 -12.74 -2.30
C GLY A 92 1.44 -12.08 -2.56
N PRO A 93 1.17 -11.69 -3.83
CA PRO A 93 0.03 -10.85 -4.18
C PRO A 93 -1.31 -11.55 -4.12
N VAL A 94 -1.42 -12.78 -4.67
CA VAL A 94 -2.72 -13.42 -4.93
C VAL A 94 -3.50 -13.73 -3.66
N PRO A 95 -2.92 -14.37 -2.62
CA PRO A 95 -3.66 -14.64 -1.38
C PRO A 95 -4.10 -13.34 -0.69
N ASN A 96 -3.26 -12.31 -0.70
CA ASN A 96 -3.59 -11.04 -0.09
C ASN A 96 -4.68 -10.28 -0.85
N LEU A 97 -4.70 -10.38 -2.19
CA LEU A 97 -5.71 -9.75 -3.02
C LEU A 97 -7.09 -10.38 -2.82
N VAL A 98 -7.14 -11.70 -2.71
CA VAL A 98 -8.38 -12.45 -2.45
C VAL A 98 -8.94 -12.15 -1.06
N LEU A 99 -8.07 -11.99 -0.05
CA LEU A 99 -8.49 -11.68 1.31
C LEU A 99 -8.71 -10.18 1.59
N ALA A 100 -8.26 -9.29 0.71
CA ALA A 100 -8.40 -7.85 0.91
C ALA A 100 -9.87 -7.38 1.09
N PRO A 101 -10.86 -7.83 0.30
CA PRO A 101 -12.26 -7.47 0.50
C PRO A 101 -12.81 -7.96 1.85
N LEU A 102 -12.43 -9.19 2.23
CA LEU A 102 -12.83 -9.76 3.52
C LEU A 102 -12.22 -8.99 4.69
N LEU A 103 -10.97 -8.55 4.55
CA LEU A 103 -10.29 -7.72 5.53
C LEU A 103 -11.01 -6.39 5.75
N ASP A 104 -11.47 -5.75 4.67
CA ASP A 104 -12.21 -4.49 4.75
C ASP A 104 -13.54 -4.68 5.49
N LEU A 105 -14.28 -5.73 5.15
CA LEU A 105 -15.55 -6.07 5.79
C LEU A 105 -15.37 -6.32 7.30
N VAL A 106 -14.38 -7.14 7.68
CA VAL A 106 -14.12 -7.46 9.10
C VAL A 106 -13.65 -6.22 9.86
N ASN A 107 -12.78 -5.40 9.28
CA ASN A 107 -12.34 -4.15 9.90
C ASN A 107 -13.51 -3.18 10.13
N TYR A 108 -14.49 -3.13 9.21
CA TYR A 108 -15.69 -2.35 9.39
C TYR A 108 -16.57 -2.93 10.51
N MET A 109 -16.78 -4.24 10.56
CA MET A 109 -17.58 -4.88 11.63
C MET A 109 -16.98 -4.65 13.02
N VAL A 110 -15.65 -4.67 13.13
CA VAL A 110 -14.92 -4.45 14.40
C VAL A 110 -14.98 -2.98 14.84
N LYS A 111 -14.95 -2.05 13.89
CA LYS A 111 -14.91 -0.61 14.18
C LYS A 111 -15.78 0.16 13.18
N PRO A 112 -17.11 0.11 13.32
CA PRO A 112 -18.02 0.76 12.39
C PRO A 112 -17.89 2.29 12.51
N VAL A 113 -17.64 2.94 11.39
CA VAL A 113 -17.60 4.42 11.27
C VAL A 113 -18.44 4.83 10.08
N GLY A 114 -19.65 5.28 10.35
CA GLY A 114 -20.61 5.64 9.32
C GLY A 114 -21.30 4.42 8.67
N ALA A 115 -21.92 4.62 7.52
CA ALA A 115 -22.49 3.54 6.72
C ALA A 115 -21.39 2.73 6.01
N TYR A 116 -21.60 1.41 5.88
CA TYR A 116 -20.68 0.58 5.10
C TYR A 116 -20.80 0.91 3.61
N TYR A 117 -19.67 1.21 3.01
CA TYR A 117 -19.60 1.53 1.59
C TYR A 117 -18.63 0.57 0.88
N PRO A 118 -19.15 -0.42 0.12
CA PRO A 118 -18.34 -1.51 -0.46
C PRO A 118 -17.20 -1.04 -1.36
N ILE A 119 -17.26 0.20 -1.86
CA ILE A 119 -16.23 0.75 -2.76
C ILE A 119 -14.85 0.87 -2.05
N PHE A 120 -14.81 0.88 -0.71
CA PHE A 120 -13.55 0.86 0.05
C PHE A 120 -12.77 -0.45 -0.12
N MET A 121 -13.44 -1.56 -0.52
CA MET A 121 -12.76 -2.81 -0.91
C MET A 121 -11.74 -2.58 -2.03
N ILE A 122 -12.02 -1.65 -2.96
CA ILE A 122 -11.06 -1.28 -4.02
C ILE A 122 -9.79 -0.66 -3.43
N SER A 123 -9.91 0.16 -2.39
CA SER A 123 -8.74 0.74 -1.69
C SER A 123 -7.88 -0.33 -1.02
N THR A 124 -8.50 -1.34 -0.39
CA THR A 124 -7.76 -2.43 0.26
C THR A 124 -7.09 -3.34 -0.76
N MET A 125 -7.76 -3.62 -1.88
CA MET A 125 -7.15 -4.36 -3.00
C MET A 125 -5.98 -3.57 -3.62
N ALA A 126 -6.16 -2.27 -3.88
CA ALA A 126 -5.09 -1.41 -4.39
C ALA A 126 -3.88 -1.37 -3.45
N SER A 127 -4.11 -1.34 -2.12
CA SER A 127 -3.03 -1.39 -1.13
C SER A 127 -2.25 -2.70 -1.20
N ALA A 128 -2.93 -3.84 -1.33
CA ALA A 128 -2.30 -5.15 -1.49
C ALA A 128 -1.49 -5.24 -2.79
N CYS A 129 -1.99 -4.66 -3.89
CA CYS A 129 -1.27 -4.57 -5.16
C CYS A 129 0.02 -3.75 -5.03
N ILE A 130 -0.05 -2.56 -4.40
CA ILE A 130 1.11 -1.69 -4.23
C ILE A 130 2.16 -2.39 -3.36
N PHE A 131 1.80 -2.88 -2.17
CA PHE A 131 2.76 -3.55 -1.29
C PHE A 131 3.39 -4.79 -1.93
N SER A 132 2.62 -5.59 -2.65
CA SER A 132 3.16 -6.76 -3.34
C SER A 132 4.08 -6.38 -4.51
N ALA A 133 3.77 -5.34 -5.27
CA ALA A 133 4.62 -4.87 -6.36
C ALA A 133 6.01 -4.42 -5.86
N TYR A 134 6.07 -3.75 -4.71
CA TYR A 134 7.33 -3.26 -4.15
C TYR A 134 8.11 -4.32 -3.38
N PHE A 135 7.45 -5.24 -2.65
CA PHE A 135 8.10 -6.14 -1.68
C PHE A 135 8.14 -7.60 -2.11
N TYR A 136 7.23 -8.07 -2.97
CA TYR A 136 7.26 -9.45 -3.43
C TYR A 136 8.53 -9.73 -4.23
N ASN A 137 9.13 -10.88 -3.98
CA ASN A 137 10.38 -11.33 -4.63
C ASN A 137 11.63 -10.49 -4.34
N CYS A 138 11.60 -9.61 -3.32
CA CYS A 138 12.79 -8.87 -2.91
C CYS A 138 13.71 -9.73 -2.05
N LYS A 139 14.99 -9.80 -2.43
CA LYS A 139 16.05 -10.47 -1.64
C LYS A 139 16.64 -9.56 -0.57
N LYS A 140 16.66 -8.25 -0.80
CA LYS A 140 17.19 -7.24 0.13
C LYS A 140 16.24 -6.05 0.17
N ILE A 141 15.95 -5.54 1.38
CA ILE A 141 15.17 -4.33 1.58
C ILE A 141 16.10 -3.14 1.71
N THR A 142 15.89 -2.17 0.83
CA THR A 142 16.59 -0.88 0.86
C THR A 142 15.67 0.19 1.41
N TRP A 143 16.21 1.14 2.19
CA TRP A 143 15.47 2.27 2.72
C TRP A 143 14.69 3.04 1.65
N ILE A 144 15.32 3.29 0.50
CA ILE A 144 14.71 4.00 -0.64
C ILE A 144 13.46 3.27 -1.13
N ARG A 145 13.49 1.93 -1.22
CA ARG A 145 12.33 1.13 -1.68
C ARG A 145 11.16 1.22 -0.70
N VAL A 146 11.43 1.21 0.61
CA VAL A 146 10.40 1.36 1.65
C VAL A 146 9.77 2.75 1.60
N ILE A 147 10.59 3.79 1.46
CA ILE A 147 10.14 5.18 1.33
C ILE A 147 9.26 5.34 0.08
N LEU A 148 9.72 4.87 -1.09
CA LEU A 148 8.96 4.96 -2.34
C LEU A 148 7.63 4.20 -2.24
N CYS A 149 7.65 2.99 -1.70
CA CYS A 149 6.43 2.22 -1.46
C CYS A 149 5.43 2.99 -0.58
N ARG A 150 5.92 3.58 0.51
CA ARG A 150 5.07 4.33 1.43
C ARG A 150 4.49 5.59 0.80
N ILE A 151 5.30 6.35 0.09
CA ILE A 151 4.84 7.55 -0.65
C ILE A 151 3.78 7.16 -1.68
N THR A 152 4.03 6.10 -2.46
CA THR A 152 3.05 5.62 -3.46
C THR A 152 1.74 5.20 -2.80
N TYR A 153 1.80 4.48 -1.67
CA TYR A 153 0.62 4.11 -0.90
C TYR A 153 -0.14 5.34 -0.38
N ASP A 154 0.56 6.30 0.22
CA ASP A 154 -0.06 7.50 0.79
C ASP A 154 -0.70 8.37 -0.28
N VAL A 155 -0.07 8.52 -1.45
CA VAL A 155 -0.62 9.31 -2.56
C VAL A 155 -1.79 8.60 -3.22
N VAL A 156 -1.63 7.33 -3.63
CA VAL A 156 -2.65 6.63 -4.43
C VAL A 156 -3.81 6.17 -3.55
N VAL A 157 -3.54 5.50 -2.43
CA VAL A 157 -4.59 4.89 -1.61
C VAL A 157 -5.14 5.89 -0.60
N SER A 158 -4.29 6.52 0.21
CA SER A 158 -4.74 7.37 1.31
C SER A 158 -5.32 8.70 0.82
N LEU A 159 -4.59 9.39 -0.07
CA LEU A 159 -4.97 10.72 -0.53
C LEU A 159 -5.98 10.67 -1.69
N PHE A 160 -5.77 9.81 -2.69
CA PHE A 160 -6.64 9.77 -3.86
C PHE A 160 -7.86 8.90 -3.61
N LEU A 161 -7.73 7.55 -3.50
CA LEU A 161 -8.87 6.64 -3.40
C LEU A 161 -9.71 6.89 -2.15
N ASN A 162 -9.09 6.86 -0.98
CA ASN A 162 -9.83 7.00 0.28
C ASN A 162 -10.43 8.40 0.47
N THR A 163 -9.85 9.45 -0.10
CA THR A 163 -10.45 10.79 -0.03
C THR A 163 -11.62 10.90 -0.98
N LEU A 164 -11.48 10.37 -2.20
CA LEU A 164 -12.55 10.34 -3.19
C LEU A 164 -13.77 9.57 -2.68
N PHE A 165 -13.56 8.38 -2.13
CA PHE A 165 -14.66 7.56 -1.58
C PHE A 165 -15.27 8.18 -0.32
N THR A 166 -14.46 8.82 0.53
CA THR A 166 -14.97 9.55 1.69
C THR A 166 -15.78 10.77 1.27
N SER A 167 -15.34 11.49 0.23
CA SER A 167 -16.07 12.62 -0.34
C SER A 167 -17.44 12.20 -0.90
N MET A 168 -17.48 11.05 -1.59
CA MET A 168 -18.74 10.48 -2.10
C MET A 168 -19.68 10.05 -0.97
N LEU A 169 -19.15 9.48 0.12
CA LEU A 169 -19.94 9.00 1.25
C LEU A 169 -20.54 10.13 2.08
N TRP A 170 -19.78 11.17 2.35
CA TRP A 170 -20.19 12.27 3.23
C TRP A 170 -20.68 13.51 2.49
N GLY A 171 -20.63 13.54 1.14
CA GLY A 171 -21.03 14.68 0.34
C GLY A 171 -20.14 15.93 0.54
N THR A 172 -18.98 15.79 1.20
CA THR A 172 -18.08 16.91 1.49
C THR A 172 -17.11 17.16 0.33
N PRO A 173 -16.74 18.42 0.04
CA PRO A 173 -15.80 18.70 -1.04
C PRO A 173 -14.45 18.00 -0.85
N PHE A 174 -13.91 17.43 -1.94
CA PHE A 174 -12.65 16.67 -1.94
C PHE A 174 -11.50 17.42 -1.25
N LEU A 175 -11.33 18.71 -1.53
CA LEU A 175 -10.23 19.52 -0.99
C LEU A 175 -10.30 19.70 0.53
N VAL A 176 -11.51 19.75 1.10
CA VAL A 176 -11.71 19.89 2.56
C VAL A 176 -11.21 18.64 3.30
N ILE A 177 -11.39 17.46 2.69
CA ILE A 177 -10.92 16.20 3.27
C ILE A 177 -9.44 15.96 2.95
N ALA A 178 -8.98 16.36 1.77
CA ALA A 178 -7.62 16.14 1.30
C ALA A 178 -6.58 16.90 2.11
N SER A 179 -6.84 18.17 2.45
CA SER A 179 -5.88 19.04 3.14
C SER A 179 -5.44 18.49 4.52
N PRO A 180 -6.34 18.12 5.46
CA PRO A 180 -5.91 17.57 6.75
C PRO A 180 -5.29 16.15 6.60
N LYS A 181 -5.73 15.36 5.61
CA LYS A 181 -5.13 14.06 5.33
C LYS A 181 -3.69 14.19 4.83
N LEU A 182 -3.39 15.19 4.01
CA LEU A 182 -2.06 15.44 3.49
C LEU A 182 -1.09 15.80 4.61
N ILE A 183 -1.48 16.73 5.49
CA ILE A 183 -0.67 17.14 6.65
C ILE A 183 -0.42 15.93 7.57
N LYS A 184 -1.46 15.17 7.88
CA LYS A 184 -1.36 13.96 8.68
C LYS A 184 -0.40 12.94 8.08
N ASN A 185 -0.53 12.64 6.78
CA ASN A 185 0.33 11.68 6.09
C ASN A 185 1.79 12.13 6.11
N LEU A 186 2.05 13.41 5.90
CA LEU A 186 3.40 13.98 5.92
C LEU A 186 4.06 13.84 7.31
N ILE A 187 3.32 14.12 8.39
CA ILE A 187 3.82 13.98 9.76
C ILE A 187 4.02 12.51 10.13
N SER A 188 3.10 11.62 9.73
CA SER A 188 3.16 10.19 10.06
C SER A 188 4.14 9.39 9.19
N LEU A 189 4.54 9.92 8.03
CA LEU A 189 5.41 9.24 7.07
C LEU A 189 6.73 8.75 7.69
N PRO A 190 7.55 9.58 8.40
CA PRO A 190 8.81 9.13 8.95
C PRO A 190 8.65 7.99 9.95
N PHE A 191 7.66 8.07 10.84
CA PHE A 191 7.38 7.00 11.81
C PHE A 191 7.00 5.69 11.14
N GLN A 192 6.10 5.77 10.17
CA GLN A 192 5.61 4.58 9.46
C GLN A 192 6.68 3.96 8.58
N VAL A 193 7.58 4.74 7.98
CA VAL A 193 8.73 4.23 7.20
C VAL A 193 9.70 3.49 8.11
N VAL A 194 10.04 4.03 9.28
CA VAL A 194 10.96 3.37 10.22
C VAL A 194 10.38 2.05 10.70
N ILE A 195 9.13 2.03 11.16
CA ILE A 195 8.47 0.81 11.65
C ILE A 195 8.35 -0.21 10.52
N LEU A 196 7.90 0.22 9.32
CA LEU A 196 7.78 -0.65 8.15
C LEU A 196 9.13 -1.26 7.78
N TYR A 197 10.22 -0.48 7.78
CA TYR A 197 11.55 -0.99 7.50
C TYR A 197 12.01 -2.05 8.49
N LEU A 198 11.81 -1.82 9.80
CA LEU A 198 12.17 -2.77 10.85
C LEU A 198 11.39 -4.09 10.71
N VAL A 199 10.07 -4.01 10.52
CA VAL A 199 9.23 -5.19 10.34
C VAL A 199 9.62 -5.95 9.07
N MET A 200 9.84 -5.26 7.96
CA MET A 200 10.24 -5.89 6.70
C MET A 200 11.62 -6.56 6.79
N LYS A 201 12.58 -5.96 7.47
CA LYS A 201 13.91 -6.54 7.72
C LYS A 201 13.80 -7.85 8.50
N THR A 202 12.95 -7.90 9.52
CA THR A 202 12.68 -9.11 10.30
C THR A 202 11.96 -10.17 9.45
N CYS A 203 10.95 -9.77 8.69
CA CYS A 203 10.19 -10.70 7.83
C CYS A 203 11.05 -11.35 6.73
N ILE A 204 12.02 -10.64 6.16
CA ILE A 204 12.96 -11.24 5.18
C ILE A 204 13.79 -12.37 5.79
N GLN A 205 14.19 -12.25 7.05
CA GLN A 205 14.95 -13.30 7.73
C GLN A 205 14.08 -14.56 7.95
N LEU A 206 12.78 -14.40 8.08
CA LEU A 206 11.82 -15.50 8.26
C LEU A 206 11.41 -16.17 6.94
N LYS A 207 11.53 -15.47 5.80
CA LYS A 207 11.10 -15.95 4.47
C LYS A 207 11.68 -17.33 4.08
N PRO A 208 12.96 -17.66 4.27
CA PRO A 208 13.50 -18.98 3.94
C PRO A 208 12.92 -20.11 4.78
N LYS A 209 12.41 -19.83 5.99
CA LYS A 209 11.79 -20.83 6.88
C LYS A 209 10.34 -21.13 6.49
N VAL A 210 9.64 -20.18 5.88
CA VAL A 210 8.23 -20.32 5.47
C VAL A 210 8.09 -21.08 4.15
N ASN A 211 9.07 -20.98 3.27
CA ASN A 211 9.08 -21.65 1.95
C ASN A 211 9.64 -23.08 1.98
N ARG A 212 10.06 -23.58 3.13
CA ARG A 212 10.40 -25.00 3.37
C ARG A 212 9.19 -25.72 3.95
#